data_0899c595cf66e757c6503f5f08f3bc17
#
_entry.id   0899c595cf66e757c6503f5f08f3bc17
#
_cell.length_a   1.000
_cell.length_b   1.000
_cell.length_c   1.000
_cell.angle_alpha   90.00
_cell.angle_beta   90.00
_cell.angle_gamma   90.00
#
_symmetry.space_group_name_H-M   'P 1'
#
loop_
_entity.id
_entity.type
_entity.pdbx_description
1 polymer ?
#
loop_
_entity_poly.entity_id
_entity_poly.type
_entity_poly.pdbx_seq_one_letter_code
_entity_poly.pdbx_strand_id
1 'polypeptide(L)'
;VERSRGLGDVYKRQGKGLNVIEQDIDAGLDNFIDNSFDVVIMSQSIQALKKPENALKEIVRIGNECIVSIPNFANLRCRFQLALTGKMPVSKALPHEWYSTPNLHLCSLKDFESLCKKLNIQIIERKLIRSDGKPSVLMKVFPNLFTEIALYKLKQKL
;
A
#
# COMPACT_ATOMS: atom_id res chain seq x y z
N VAL A 1 -7.80 -20.04 -13.37
CA VAL A 1 -6.73 -20.40 -12.42
C VAL A 1 -6.60 -19.36 -11.30
N GLU A 2 -6.89 -18.07 -11.55
CA GLU A 2 -6.81 -17.03 -10.51
C GLU A 2 -7.95 -17.11 -9.45
N ARG A 3 -9.15 -17.52 -9.85
CA ARG A 3 -10.27 -17.74 -8.92
C ARG A 3 -10.01 -18.81 -7.85
N SER A 4 -9.21 -19.83 -8.17
CA SER A 4 -8.91 -20.91 -7.21
C SER A 4 -7.91 -20.53 -6.12
N ARG A 5 -7.01 -19.55 -6.36
CA ARG A 5 -6.07 -19.06 -5.35
C ARG A 5 -6.75 -18.26 -4.25
N GLY A 6 -7.72 -17.40 -4.58
CA GLY A 6 -8.51 -16.62 -3.62
C GLY A 6 -9.31 -17.51 -2.67
N LEU A 7 -10.04 -18.48 -3.19
CA LEU A 7 -10.85 -19.40 -2.38
C LEU A 7 -10.00 -20.21 -1.39
N GLY A 8 -8.84 -20.74 -1.80
CA GLY A 8 -7.96 -21.49 -0.90
C GLY A 8 -7.45 -20.66 0.29
N ASP A 9 -7.19 -19.37 0.09
CA ASP A 9 -6.76 -18.47 1.16
C ASP A 9 -7.91 -18.06 2.09
N VAL A 10 -9.13 -17.93 1.57
CA VAL A 10 -10.35 -17.70 2.36
C VAL A 10 -10.59 -18.86 3.32
N TYR A 11 -10.59 -20.09 2.83
CA TYR A 11 -10.78 -21.29 3.67
C TYR A 11 -9.70 -21.44 4.75
N LYS A 12 -8.42 -21.16 4.41
CA LYS A 12 -7.33 -21.21 5.40
C LYS A 12 -7.50 -20.18 6.52
N ARG A 13 -8.02 -18.98 6.21
CA ARG A 13 -8.27 -17.94 7.21
C ARG A 13 -9.48 -18.25 8.06
N GLN A 14 -10.56 -18.73 7.46
CA GLN A 14 -11.76 -19.20 8.18
C GLN A 14 -11.44 -20.34 9.14
N GLY A 15 -10.58 -21.29 8.72
CA GLY A 15 -10.10 -22.38 9.59
C GLY A 15 -9.29 -21.92 10.80
N LYS A 16 -8.84 -20.64 10.82
CA LYS A 16 -8.20 -19.99 11.98
C LYS A 16 -9.18 -19.18 12.85
N GLY A 17 -10.48 -19.31 12.63
CA GLY A 17 -11.52 -18.56 13.37
C GLY A 17 -11.64 -17.09 12.99
N LEU A 18 -11.09 -16.67 11.83
CA LEU A 18 -11.21 -15.31 11.33
C LEU A 18 -12.48 -15.18 10.48
N ASN A 19 -13.22 -14.09 10.68
CA ASN A 19 -14.31 -13.71 9.78
C ASN A 19 -13.70 -13.22 8.46
N VAL A 20 -14.03 -13.88 7.37
CA VAL A 20 -13.54 -13.54 6.03
C VAL A 20 -14.72 -13.19 5.14
N ILE A 21 -14.68 -11.99 4.57
CA ILE A 21 -15.61 -11.52 3.55
C ILE A 21 -14.82 -11.42 2.25
N GLU A 22 -15.28 -12.10 1.21
CA GLU A 22 -14.73 -11.96 -0.13
C GLU A 22 -15.42 -10.78 -0.82
N GLN A 23 -14.64 -9.73 -1.12
CA GLN A 23 -15.16 -8.54 -1.77
C GLN A 23 -14.11 -7.89 -2.67
N ASP A 24 -14.55 -7.41 -3.83
CA ASP A 24 -13.74 -6.61 -4.73
C ASP A 24 -13.73 -5.14 -4.26
N ILE A 25 -12.58 -4.68 -3.77
CA ILE A 25 -12.40 -3.30 -3.29
C ILE A 25 -12.56 -2.28 -4.42
N ASP A 26 -12.23 -2.65 -5.66
CA ASP A 26 -12.41 -1.78 -6.84
C ASP A 26 -13.89 -1.57 -7.18
N ALA A 27 -14.77 -2.45 -6.74
CA ALA A 27 -16.23 -2.31 -6.86
C ALA A 27 -16.85 -1.40 -5.78
N GLY A 28 -16.07 -1.02 -4.75
CA GLY A 28 -16.51 -0.20 -3.63
C GLY A 28 -16.77 -1.00 -2.35
N LEU A 29 -17.02 -0.28 -1.27
CA LEU A 29 -17.29 -0.82 0.06
C LEU A 29 -18.64 -0.31 0.63
N ASP A 30 -19.62 -0.06 -0.25
CA ASP A 30 -20.92 0.54 0.10
C ASP A 30 -21.73 -0.26 1.12
N ASN A 31 -21.44 -1.57 1.23
CA ASN A 31 -22.04 -2.46 2.23
C ASN A 31 -21.52 -2.23 3.65
N PHE A 32 -20.48 -1.40 3.85
CA PHE A 32 -19.97 -1.03 5.15
C PHE A 32 -20.37 0.42 5.50
N ILE A 33 -20.84 0.60 6.73
CA ILE A 33 -21.26 1.90 7.27
C ILE A 33 -20.01 2.73 7.59
N ASP A 34 -20.14 4.06 7.54
CA ASP A 34 -19.08 5.01 7.92
C ASP A 34 -18.63 4.76 9.36
N ASN A 35 -17.31 4.80 9.58
CA ASN A 35 -16.69 4.58 10.88
C ASN A 35 -17.06 3.24 11.57
N SER A 36 -17.39 2.21 10.78
CA SER A 36 -17.77 0.89 11.31
C SER A 36 -16.60 0.05 11.82
N PHE A 37 -15.37 0.48 11.54
CA PHE A 37 -14.15 -0.19 12.00
C PHE A 37 -13.25 0.76 12.79
N ASP A 38 -12.69 0.30 13.90
CA ASP A 38 -11.71 1.07 14.67
C ASP A 38 -10.43 1.31 13.87
N VAL A 39 -9.94 0.26 13.20
CA VAL A 39 -8.74 0.32 12.37
C VAL A 39 -8.92 -0.48 11.08
N VAL A 40 -8.63 0.13 9.95
CA VAL A 40 -8.57 -0.53 8.64
C VAL A 40 -7.11 -0.64 8.20
N ILE A 41 -6.67 -1.85 7.83
CA ILE A 41 -5.29 -2.08 7.41
C ILE A 41 -5.25 -2.50 5.94
N MET A 42 -4.51 -1.74 5.13
CA MET A 42 -4.23 -2.05 3.73
C MET A 42 -2.71 -2.25 3.56
N SER A 43 -2.28 -3.51 3.57
CA SER A 43 -0.86 -3.84 3.51
C SER A 43 -0.42 -4.18 2.09
N GLN A 44 0.38 -3.31 1.47
CA GLN A 44 0.99 -3.46 0.14
C GLN A 44 0.00 -3.94 -0.95
N SER A 45 -1.24 -3.48 -0.90
CA SER A 45 -2.30 -3.88 -1.82
C SER A 45 -2.83 -2.73 -2.67
N ILE A 46 -2.68 -1.48 -2.21
CA ILE A 46 -3.21 -0.31 -2.90
C ILE A 46 -2.67 -0.16 -4.33
N GLN A 47 -1.41 -0.50 -4.55
CA GLN A 47 -0.77 -0.44 -5.87
C GLN A 47 -1.26 -1.52 -6.84
N ALA A 48 -1.98 -2.53 -6.37
CA ALA A 48 -2.56 -3.59 -7.19
C ALA A 48 -4.02 -3.31 -7.60
N LEU A 49 -4.63 -2.26 -7.05
CA LEU A 49 -6.00 -1.87 -7.35
C LEU A 49 -6.08 -1.07 -8.65
N LYS A 50 -7.18 -1.20 -9.36
CA LYS A 50 -7.45 -0.42 -10.59
C LYS A 50 -7.74 1.06 -10.29
N LYS A 51 -8.41 1.31 -9.13
CA LYS A 51 -8.85 2.64 -8.71
C LYS A 51 -8.36 2.96 -7.28
N PRO A 52 -7.04 3.13 -7.06
CA PRO A 52 -6.46 3.32 -5.73
C PRO A 52 -7.00 4.55 -5.00
N GLU A 53 -7.37 5.61 -5.73
CA GLU A 53 -7.96 6.83 -5.15
C GLU A 53 -9.34 6.56 -4.53
N ASN A 54 -10.17 5.73 -5.18
CA ASN A 54 -11.48 5.36 -4.64
C ASN A 54 -11.33 4.46 -3.42
N ALA A 55 -10.44 3.48 -3.51
CA ALA A 55 -10.14 2.59 -2.37
C ALA A 55 -9.66 3.38 -1.14
N LEU A 56 -8.80 4.39 -1.33
CA LEU A 56 -8.36 5.26 -0.22
C LEU A 56 -9.51 6.02 0.43
N LYS A 57 -10.43 6.57 -0.38
CA LYS A 57 -11.62 7.26 0.15
C LYS A 57 -12.49 6.30 0.96
N GLU A 58 -12.72 5.10 0.43
CA GLU A 58 -13.57 4.10 1.08
C GLU A 58 -12.97 3.61 2.40
N ILE A 59 -11.69 3.24 2.45
CA ILE A 59 -11.08 2.79 3.71
C ILE A 59 -11.06 3.87 4.79
N VAL A 60 -10.89 5.14 4.39
CA VAL A 60 -10.92 6.28 5.33
C VAL A 60 -12.35 6.63 5.74
N ARG A 61 -13.35 6.32 4.91
CA ARG A 61 -14.78 6.45 5.25
C ARG A 61 -15.21 5.43 6.29
N ILE A 62 -14.86 4.16 6.08
CA ILE A 62 -15.33 3.05 6.94
C ILE A 62 -14.50 2.89 8.22
N GLY A 63 -13.26 3.40 8.27
CA GLY A 63 -12.34 3.26 9.39
C GLY A 63 -12.12 4.54 10.16
N ASN A 64 -12.16 4.46 11.50
CA ASN A 64 -11.77 5.58 12.37
C ASN A 64 -10.28 5.94 12.18
N GLU A 65 -9.45 4.93 11.98
CA GLU A 65 -8.04 5.04 11.64
C GLU A 65 -7.69 4.06 10.52
N CYS A 66 -6.80 4.45 9.61
CA CYS A 66 -6.36 3.59 8.53
C CYS A 66 -4.84 3.45 8.51
N ILE A 67 -4.35 2.24 8.32
CA ILE A 67 -2.92 1.95 8.16
C ILE A 67 -2.69 1.45 6.75
N VAL A 68 -1.95 2.21 5.95
CA VAL A 68 -1.63 1.85 4.57
C VAL A 68 -0.13 1.68 4.43
N SER A 69 0.32 0.57 3.85
CA SER A 69 1.73 0.39 3.50
C SER A 69 1.92 0.37 1.99
N ILE A 70 2.96 1.07 1.54
CA ILE A 70 3.32 1.16 0.13
C ILE A 70 4.80 0.86 -0.08
N PRO A 71 5.18 0.16 -1.17
CA PRO A 71 6.56 0.10 -1.62
C PRO A 71 6.95 1.42 -2.29
N ASN A 72 8.18 1.87 -2.05
CA ASN A 72 8.71 3.09 -2.66
C ASN A 72 9.53 2.77 -3.91
N PHE A 73 8.95 2.96 -5.08
CA PHE A 73 9.64 2.78 -6.35
C PHE A 73 10.74 3.81 -6.58
N ALA A 74 10.66 5.00 -5.95
CA ALA A 74 11.64 6.07 -6.11
C ALA A 74 12.85 5.97 -5.19
N ASN A 75 13.10 4.83 -4.51
CA ASN A 75 14.30 4.65 -3.71
C ASN A 75 15.57 4.65 -4.58
N LEU A 76 16.68 4.97 -3.97
CA LEU A 76 17.96 5.18 -4.66
C LEU A 76 18.41 3.95 -5.46
N ARG A 77 18.21 2.75 -4.93
CA ARG A 77 18.55 1.49 -5.60
C ARG A 77 17.75 1.32 -6.89
N CYS A 78 16.44 1.55 -6.85
CA CYS A 78 15.57 1.50 -8.04
C CYS A 78 16.01 2.52 -9.09
N ARG A 79 16.33 3.75 -8.66
CA ARG A 79 16.81 4.81 -9.57
C ARG A 79 18.11 4.44 -10.25
N PHE A 80 19.11 3.95 -9.49
CA PHE A 80 20.39 3.54 -10.06
C PHE A 80 20.24 2.34 -11.00
N GLN A 81 19.44 1.36 -10.62
CA GLN A 81 19.21 0.20 -11.48
C GLN A 81 18.59 0.64 -12.81
N LEU A 82 17.54 1.46 -12.78
CA LEU A 82 16.91 1.97 -14.00
C LEU A 82 17.88 2.83 -14.83
N ALA A 83 18.60 3.76 -14.20
CA ALA A 83 19.50 4.67 -14.90
C ALA A 83 20.71 3.96 -15.55
N LEU A 84 21.28 2.95 -14.87
CA LEU A 84 22.48 2.27 -15.35
C LEU A 84 22.18 1.11 -16.30
N THR A 85 21.05 0.42 -16.10
CA THR A 85 20.74 -0.80 -16.88
C THR A 85 19.65 -0.61 -17.91
N GLY A 86 18.85 0.46 -17.83
CA GLY A 86 17.66 0.68 -18.64
C GLY A 86 16.53 -0.33 -18.39
N LYS A 87 16.66 -1.20 -17.35
CA LYS A 87 15.68 -2.24 -17.01
C LYS A 87 14.87 -1.83 -15.81
N MET A 88 13.59 -2.27 -15.79
CA MET A 88 12.73 -2.07 -14.63
C MET A 88 13.34 -2.70 -13.38
N PRO A 89 13.37 -1.97 -12.25
CA PRO A 89 14.03 -2.44 -11.05
C PRO A 89 13.28 -3.59 -10.39
N VAL A 90 14.03 -4.59 -9.96
CA VAL A 90 13.56 -5.69 -9.11
C VAL A 90 14.28 -5.58 -7.77
N SER A 91 13.54 -5.64 -6.67
CA SER A 91 14.08 -5.49 -5.32
C SER A 91 13.30 -6.34 -4.32
N LYS A 92 13.75 -6.40 -3.06
CA LYS A 92 13.01 -7.12 -2.00
C LYS A 92 11.60 -6.55 -1.77
N ALA A 93 11.43 -5.24 -1.95
CA ALA A 93 10.12 -4.57 -1.83
C ALA A 93 9.28 -4.68 -3.11
N LEU A 94 9.92 -4.96 -4.26
CA LEU A 94 9.31 -5.13 -5.58
C LEU A 94 9.89 -6.39 -6.23
N PRO A 95 9.46 -7.59 -5.79
CA PRO A 95 10.16 -8.84 -6.12
C PRO A 95 9.81 -9.43 -7.49
N HIS A 96 8.88 -8.82 -8.20
CA HIS A 96 8.37 -9.34 -9.47
C HIS A 96 8.97 -8.62 -10.67
N GLU A 97 9.13 -9.35 -11.76
CA GLU A 97 9.43 -8.78 -13.08
C GLU A 97 8.25 -7.92 -13.58
N TRP A 98 8.53 -6.97 -14.46
CA TRP A 98 7.53 -6.01 -14.97
C TRP A 98 6.29 -6.67 -15.60
N TYR A 99 6.45 -7.87 -16.18
CA TYR A 99 5.37 -8.62 -16.85
C TYR A 99 4.63 -9.60 -15.93
N SER A 100 5.15 -9.89 -14.74
CA SER A 100 4.57 -10.84 -13.77
C SER A 100 4.14 -10.20 -12.45
N THR A 101 4.27 -8.88 -12.35
CA THR A 101 3.91 -8.14 -11.14
C THR A 101 2.38 -7.99 -11.00
N PRO A 102 1.82 -8.18 -9.80
CA PRO A 102 0.44 -7.81 -9.52
C PRO A 102 0.25 -6.28 -9.39
N ASN A 103 1.35 -5.51 -9.34
CA ASN A 103 1.29 -4.06 -9.14
C ASN A 103 0.91 -3.37 -10.46
N LEU A 104 -0.23 -2.71 -10.48
CA LEU A 104 -0.69 -1.89 -11.60
C LEU A 104 -0.09 -0.49 -11.55
N HIS A 105 0.16 0.01 -10.34
CA HIS A 105 0.67 1.35 -10.11
C HIS A 105 1.98 1.32 -9.33
N LEU A 106 2.97 2.04 -9.86
CA LEU A 106 4.25 2.25 -9.19
C LEU A 106 4.26 3.69 -8.66
N CYS A 107 4.45 3.85 -7.35
CA CYS A 107 4.45 5.16 -6.73
C CYS A 107 5.68 5.40 -5.85
N SER A 108 5.99 6.67 -5.66
CA SER A 108 6.93 7.13 -4.65
C SER A 108 6.18 7.58 -3.39
N LEU A 109 6.93 7.85 -2.31
CA LEU A 109 6.34 8.44 -1.11
C LEU A 109 5.68 9.79 -1.43
N LYS A 110 6.32 10.61 -2.28
CA LYS A 110 5.80 11.93 -2.67
C LYS A 110 4.49 11.83 -3.46
N ASP A 111 4.38 10.83 -4.35
CA ASP A 111 3.15 10.61 -5.12
C ASP A 111 1.99 10.25 -4.21
N PHE A 112 2.23 9.32 -3.26
CA PHE A 112 1.23 8.91 -2.30
C PHE A 112 0.79 10.05 -1.38
N GLU A 113 1.74 10.82 -0.84
CA GLU A 113 1.46 12.00 0.00
C GLU A 113 0.69 13.08 -0.78
N SER A 114 1.01 13.27 -2.05
CA SER A 114 0.29 14.18 -2.95
C SER A 114 -1.14 13.71 -3.21
N LEU A 115 -1.35 12.40 -3.38
CA LEU A 115 -2.68 11.81 -3.52
C LEU A 115 -3.49 11.99 -2.23
N CYS A 116 -2.93 11.71 -1.06
CA CYS A 116 -3.60 11.96 0.22
C CYS A 116 -4.05 13.44 0.34
N LYS A 117 -3.16 14.37 -0.02
CA LYS A 117 -3.50 15.81 -0.02
C LYS A 117 -4.65 16.14 -0.99
N LYS A 118 -4.61 15.59 -2.22
CA LYS A 118 -5.66 15.77 -3.24
C LYS A 118 -7.02 15.26 -2.75
N LEU A 119 -7.02 14.15 -2.02
CA LEU A 119 -8.22 13.52 -1.49
C LEU A 119 -8.67 14.09 -0.12
N ASN A 120 -7.99 15.13 0.39
CA ASN A 120 -8.25 15.71 1.72
C ASN A 120 -8.13 14.69 2.86
N ILE A 121 -7.18 13.74 2.74
CA ILE A 121 -6.86 12.74 3.75
C ILE A 121 -5.69 13.24 4.59
N GLN A 122 -5.84 13.20 5.91
CA GLN A 122 -4.80 13.59 6.85
C GLN A 122 -3.84 12.43 7.11
N ILE A 123 -2.54 12.66 6.95
CA ILE A 123 -1.49 11.75 7.38
C ILE A 123 -1.13 12.09 8.83
N ILE A 124 -1.45 11.18 9.75
CA ILE A 124 -1.19 11.35 11.19
C ILE A 124 0.25 10.96 11.53
N GLU A 125 0.70 9.84 10.97
CA GLU A 125 2.03 9.29 11.25
C GLU A 125 2.59 8.63 9.99
N ARG A 126 3.92 8.67 9.84
CA ARG A 126 4.67 7.98 8.79
C ARG A 126 5.81 7.19 9.41
N LYS A 127 5.83 5.88 9.20
CA LYS A 127 6.95 5.00 9.56
C LYS A 127 7.69 4.56 8.31
N LEU A 128 9.00 4.74 8.31
CA LEU A 128 9.89 4.44 7.19
C LEU A 128 10.64 3.14 7.49
N ILE A 129 10.63 2.21 6.53
CA ILE A 129 11.18 0.87 6.70
C ILE A 129 12.17 0.57 5.57
N ARG A 130 13.27 -0.07 5.95
CA ARG A 130 14.19 -0.74 5.02
C ARG A 130 14.12 -2.24 5.24
N SER A 131 14.45 -3.01 4.22
CA SER A 131 14.41 -4.49 4.27
C SER A 131 15.43 -5.08 5.26
N ASP A 132 16.47 -4.30 5.67
CA ASP A 132 17.43 -4.70 6.70
C ASP A 132 16.96 -4.38 8.14
N GLY A 133 15.79 -3.74 8.29
CA GLY A 133 15.21 -3.35 9.58
C GLY A 133 15.97 -2.27 10.35
N LYS A 134 17.09 -1.77 9.81
CA LYS A 134 17.93 -0.80 10.51
C LYS A 134 17.45 0.63 10.32
N PRO A 135 17.23 1.39 11.39
CA PRO A 135 16.94 2.81 11.27
C PRO A 135 18.16 3.54 10.70
N SER A 136 17.92 4.51 9.82
CA SER A 136 18.98 5.33 9.23
C SER A 136 18.63 6.81 9.33
N VAL A 137 19.57 7.64 9.72
CA VAL A 137 19.43 9.10 9.74
C VAL A 137 19.13 9.62 8.32
N LEU A 138 19.74 9.00 7.30
CA LEU A 138 19.49 9.36 5.89
C LEU A 138 18.03 9.18 5.47
N MET A 139 17.30 8.20 6.05
CA MET A 139 15.86 8.03 5.80
C MET A 139 15.05 9.20 6.37
N LYS A 140 15.48 9.80 7.47
CA LYS A 140 14.80 10.95 8.06
C LYS A 140 15.00 12.22 7.22
N VAL A 141 16.21 12.41 6.68
CA VAL A 141 16.57 13.62 5.89
C VAL A 141 16.08 13.47 4.44
N PHE A 142 16.29 12.32 3.83
CA PHE A 142 15.91 12.04 2.43
C PHE A 142 15.03 10.78 2.33
N PRO A 143 13.78 10.83 2.87
CA PRO A 143 12.92 9.65 2.96
C PRO A 143 12.63 8.99 1.61
N ASN A 144 12.40 9.80 0.57
CA ASN A 144 12.08 9.28 -0.76
C ASN A 144 13.25 8.57 -1.45
N LEU A 145 14.49 8.79 -1.00
CA LEU A 145 15.67 8.13 -1.55
C LEU A 145 16.06 6.85 -0.80
N PHE A 146 15.92 6.84 0.53
CA PHE A 146 16.49 5.78 1.35
C PHE A 146 15.47 4.83 1.97
N THR A 147 14.16 5.09 1.80
CA THR A 147 13.09 4.21 2.27
C THR A 147 12.70 3.21 1.19
N GLU A 148 12.50 1.96 1.55
CA GLU A 148 12.01 0.91 0.66
C GLU A 148 10.49 0.71 0.80
N ILE A 149 9.97 0.76 2.02
CA ILE A 149 8.54 0.64 2.32
C ILE A 149 8.18 1.72 3.34
N ALA A 150 7.04 2.37 3.14
CA ALA A 150 6.49 3.27 4.13
C ALA A 150 5.13 2.81 4.61
N LEU A 151 4.89 2.95 5.92
CA LEU A 151 3.57 2.83 6.53
C LEU A 151 3.05 4.23 6.85
N TYR A 152 1.81 4.45 6.51
CA TYR A 152 1.10 5.69 6.79
C TYR A 152 -0.10 5.39 7.67
N LYS A 153 -0.24 6.13 8.77
CA LYS A 153 -1.46 6.21 9.56
C LYS A 153 -2.28 7.38 9.03
N LEU A 154 -3.46 7.09 8.54
CA LEU A 154 -4.34 8.03 7.87
C LEU A 154 -5.62 8.22 8.65
N LYS A 155 -6.23 9.38 8.50
CA LYS A 155 -7.57 9.71 9.01
C LYS A 155 -8.27 10.65 8.04
N GLN A 156 -9.59 10.60 8.03
CA GLN A 156 -10.38 11.60 7.33
C GLN A 156 -10.11 12.98 7.93
N LYS A 157 -9.86 13.95 7.08
CA LYS A 157 -9.76 15.34 7.55
C LYS A 157 -11.17 15.89 7.72
N LEU A 158 -11.49 16.26 8.93
CA LEU A 158 -12.74 16.93 9.29
C LEU A 158 -12.82 18.31 8.64
#